data_858bed3f718f4eb98caa8b921ba82d6b
#
_entry.id   858bed3f718f4eb98caa8b921ba82d6b
#
_cell.length_a   1.000
_cell.length_b   1.000
_cell.length_c   1.000
_cell.angle_alpha   90.00
_cell.angle_beta   90.00
_cell.angle_gamma   90.00
#
_symmetry.space_group_name_H-M   'P 1'
#
loop_
_entity.id
_entity.type
_entity.pdbx_description
1 polymer ?
#
loop_
_entity_poly.entity_id
_entity_poly.type
_entity_poly.pdbx_seq_one_letter_code
_entity_poly.pdbx_strand_id
1 'polypeptide(L)'
;VAHDTAILDFGTSKITVLVGERGVNGTIVVKGMGVCDYAGFTDGEWLDPEHMAHAVGRAVSSAEANSGEKIEHLYVGVPGEFTSVICKEVGIVLNKRRKVRDDDVFNLMNAGDDFDQTYYEVINIQPVYYTLDNDRRVLQPVGTATSKLGGVLSYILAETGFTGFVRAIFAGLGINSIEFVSSVLAEALLLFDEEERDNTAVLIDIGYLTSSVAVVRGDGLLSLSSFSMGGGHISADLATALGISFTDAESLKRKVILSINAGENDIYEISGKDGVKTLSAQLVNEIVMHRIFLMGKAVEKCLSLSEYEYPDYIPYSLTGGGVCFIRGAKDILSQQLGRNVETVAPKLPQVGRPNLSSAWGLLDMAINNEEPVKKGFFARLFMK
;
A
#
# COMPACT_ATOMS: atom_id res chain seq x y z
N VAL A 1 -24.79 10.79 -13.24
CA VAL A 1 -23.89 11.82 -12.74
C VAL A 1 -22.73 11.05 -12.13
N ALA A 2 -21.50 11.25 -12.63
CA ALA A 2 -20.33 10.72 -11.97
C ALA A 2 -20.26 11.36 -10.57
N HIS A 3 -20.15 10.56 -9.54
CA HIS A 3 -19.94 11.07 -8.19
C HIS A 3 -18.44 11.15 -7.94
N ASP A 4 -18.04 12.25 -7.31
CA ASP A 4 -16.66 12.41 -6.88
C ASP A 4 -16.35 11.43 -5.74
N THR A 5 -15.31 10.65 -5.91
CA THR A 5 -14.83 9.68 -4.94
C THR A 5 -13.69 10.29 -4.15
N ALA A 6 -13.75 10.20 -2.83
CA ALA A 6 -12.70 10.72 -1.94
C ALA A 6 -11.98 9.58 -1.22
N ILE A 7 -10.66 9.69 -1.13
CA ILE A 7 -9.81 8.77 -0.37
C ILE A 7 -8.92 9.52 0.62
N LEU A 8 -8.51 8.81 1.68
CA LEU A 8 -7.46 9.23 2.57
C LEU A 8 -6.41 8.13 2.72
N ASP A 9 -5.17 8.49 2.50
CA ASP A 9 -3.99 7.63 2.64
C ASP A 9 -3.12 8.10 3.81
N PHE A 10 -2.85 7.18 4.76
CA PHE A 10 -1.95 7.40 5.89
C PHE A 10 -0.53 6.95 5.52
N GLY A 11 0.30 7.86 5.01
CA GLY A 11 1.73 7.62 4.96
C GLY A 11 2.39 7.96 6.30
N THR A 12 3.57 7.42 6.61
CA THR A 12 4.25 7.63 7.90
C THR A 12 4.95 9.00 8.06
N SER A 13 4.86 9.89 7.08
CA SER A 13 5.34 11.28 7.18
C SER A 13 4.30 12.31 6.81
N LYS A 14 3.26 11.90 6.11
CA LYS A 14 2.20 12.79 5.62
C LYS A 14 0.90 12.03 5.43
N ILE A 15 -0.20 12.74 5.57
CA ILE A 15 -1.54 12.31 5.19
C ILE A 15 -1.86 12.90 3.82
N THR A 16 -2.42 12.09 2.94
CA THR A 16 -2.85 12.53 1.61
C THR A 16 -4.33 12.25 1.44
N VAL A 17 -5.10 13.26 1.05
CA VAL A 17 -6.51 13.14 0.65
C VAL A 17 -6.60 13.47 -0.84
N LEU A 18 -7.23 12.58 -1.60
CA LEU A 18 -7.53 12.80 -3.02
C LEU A 18 -9.04 12.77 -3.24
N VAL A 19 -9.51 13.68 -4.07
CA VAL A 19 -10.88 13.70 -4.60
C VAL A 19 -10.79 13.55 -6.10
N GLY A 20 -11.46 12.55 -6.68
CA GLY A 20 -11.37 12.30 -8.11
C GLY A 20 -12.54 11.52 -8.68
N GLU A 21 -12.53 11.36 -9.98
CA GLU A 21 -13.56 10.62 -10.72
C GLU A 21 -12.96 9.83 -11.87
N ARG A 22 -13.76 8.93 -12.46
CA ARG A 22 -13.41 8.25 -13.72
C ARG A 22 -13.61 9.22 -14.87
N GLY A 23 -12.51 9.58 -15.51
CA GLY A 23 -12.53 10.42 -16.71
C GLY A 23 -12.80 9.62 -18.00
N VAL A 24 -12.76 10.34 -19.12
CA VAL A 24 -12.92 9.75 -20.45
C VAL A 24 -11.84 8.71 -20.70
N ASN A 25 -12.21 7.59 -21.36
CA ASN A 25 -11.31 6.46 -21.67
C ASN A 25 -10.74 5.74 -20.41
N GLY A 26 -11.44 5.78 -19.28
CA GLY A 26 -11.04 5.05 -18.08
C GLY A 26 -9.86 5.69 -17.31
N THR A 27 -9.44 6.90 -17.70
CA THR A 27 -8.42 7.64 -16.94
C THR A 27 -8.96 8.12 -15.59
N ILE A 28 -8.08 8.29 -14.62
CA ILE A 28 -8.43 8.90 -13.33
C ILE A 28 -8.17 10.41 -13.44
N VAL A 29 -9.16 11.21 -13.04
CA VAL A 29 -9.06 12.67 -12.96
C VAL A 29 -9.11 13.08 -11.51
N VAL A 30 -8.03 13.69 -10.99
CA VAL A 30 -8.02 14.27 -9.64
C VAL A 30 -8.56 15.70 -9.72
N LYS A 31 -9.62 15.98 -8.96
CA LYS A 31 -10.27 17.29 -8.82
C LYS A 31 -9.71 18.08 -7.65
N GLY A 32 -9.36 17.38 -6.57
CA GLY A 32 -8.83 18.00 -5.36
C GLY A 32 -7.79 17.14 -4.68
N MET A 33 -6.82 17.80 -4.07
CA MET A 33 -5.75 17.15 -3.30
C MET A 33 -5.47 17.97 -2.04
N GLY A 34 -5.41 17.29 -0.91
CA GLY A 34 -4.96 17.83 0.36
C GLY A 34 -3.82 16.99 0.92
N VAL A 35 -2.74 17.63 1.32
CA VAL A 35 -1.58 16.96 1.95
C VAL A 35 -1.22 17.70 3.22
N CYS A 36 -0.97 16.92 4.28
CA CYS A 36 -0.51 17.49 5.54
C CYS A 36 0.57 16.61 6.16
N ASP A 37 1.70 17.22 6.50
CA ASP A 37 2.75 16.54 7.23
C ASP A 37 2.35 16.33 8.69
N TYR A 38 2.79 15.20 9.26
CA TYR A 38 2.58 14.84 10.66
C TYR A 38 3.68 13.88 11.15
N ALA A 39 3.66 13.56 12.45
CA ALA A 39 4.72 12.73 13.04
C ALA A 39 4.72 11.29 12.54
N GLY A 40 3.56 10.77 12.10
CA GLY A 40 3.42 9.40 11.59
C GLY A 40 3.11 8.39 12.69
N PHE A 41 3.41 7.14 12.38
CA PHE A 41 3.25 5.98 13.26
C PHE A 41 4.43 5.02 13.08
N THR A 42 4.69 4.21 14.09
CA THR A 42 5.68 3.13 14.08
C THR A 42 5.34 2.15 15.19
N ASP A 43 5.70 0.88 15.04
CA ASP A 43 5.46 -0.19 16.01
C ASP A 43 3.99 -0.30 16.47
N GLY A 44 3.04 -0.08 15.55
CA GLY A 44 1.60 -0.14 15.81
C GLY A 44 1.04 1.05 16.59
N GLU A 45 1.81 2.12 16.80
CA GLU A 45 1.41 3.27 17.58
C GLU A 45 1.56 4.60 16.83
N TRP A 46 0.62 5.52 17.04
CA TRP A 46 0.73 6.89 16.58
C TRP A 46 1.74 7.66 17.43
N LEU A 47 2.72 8.30 16.78
CA LEU A 47 3.74 9.09 17.50
C LEU A 47 3.17 10.36 18.15
N ASP A 48 2.14 10.96 17.53
CA ASP A 48 1.42 12.11 18.04
C ASP A 48 -0.06 12.05 17.59
N PRO A 49 -0.94 11.39 18.38
CA PRO A 49 -2.35 11.22 18.02
C PRO A 49 -3.13 12.53 17.85
N GLU A 50 -2.85 13.53 18.68
CA GLU A 50 -3.54 14.84 18.61
C GLU A 50 -3.13 15.58 17.34
N HIS A 51 -1.83 15.65 17.07
CA HIS A 51 -1.32 16.26 15.83
C HIS A 51 -1.83 15.52 14.60
N MET A 52 -1.94 14.20 14.63
CA MET A 52 -2.50 13.39 13.54
C MET A 52 -3.96 13.77 13.27
N ALA A 53 -4.81 13.88 14.30
CA ALA A 53 -6.21 14.29 14.12
C ALA A 53 -6.32 15.68 13.49
N HIS A 54 -5.49 16.63 13.90
CA HIS A 54 -5.42 17.95 13.28
C HIS A 54 -4.91 17.91 11.83
N ALA A 55 -3.95 17.05 11.53
CA ALA A 55 -3.42 16.87 10.19
C ALA A 55 -4.46 16.28 9.23
N VAL A 56 -5.27 15.32 9.68
CA VAL A 56 -6.43 14.80 8.94
C VAL A 56 -7.39 15.93 8.59
N GLY A 57 -7.82 16.72 9.58
CA GLY A 57 -8.75 17.85 9.35
C GLY A 57 -8.22 18.85 8.34
N ARG A 58 -6.92 19.19 8.39
CA ARG A 58 -6.28 20.10 7.43
C ARG A 58 -6.20 19.50 6.02
N ALA A 59 -5.85 18.24 5.90
CA ALA A 59 -5.78 17.56 4.61
C ALA A 59 -7.16 17.47 3.95
N VAL A 60 -8.21 17.10 4.71
CA VAL A 60 -9.60 17.07 4.25
C VAL A 60 -10.03 18.45 3.77
N SER A 61 -9.89 19.48 4.62
CA SER A 61 -10.30 20.86 4.27
C SER A 61 -9.57 21.39 3.04
N SER A 62 -8.29 21.04 2.87
CA SER A 62 -7.52 21.42 1.68
C SER A 62 -8.02 20.71 0.42
N ALA A 63 -8.35 19.42 0.50
CA ALA A 63 -8.89 18.65 -0.62
C ALA A 63 -10.28 19.19 -1.04
N GLU A 64 -11.17 19.49 -0.07
CA GLU A 64 -12.46 20.11 -0.31
C GLU A 64 -12.34 21.50 -0.99
N ALA A 65 -11.43 22.34 -0.49
CA ALA A 65 -11.19 23.65 -1.07
C ALA A 65 -10.67 23.58 -2.51
N ASN A 66 -9.85 22.57 -2.82
CA ASN A 66 -9.28 22.39 -4.15
C ASN A 66 -10.27 21.72 -5.14
N SER A 67 -11.14 20.83 -4.67
CA SER A 67 -12.18 20.20 -5.51
C SER A 67 -13.41 21.07 -5.68
N GLY A 68 -13.72 21.93 -4.71
CA GLY A 68 -14.98 22.66 -4.61
C GLY A 68 -16.13 21.82 -4.08
N GLU A 69 -15.90 20.58 -3.66
CA GLU A 69 -16.90 19.62 -3.21
C GLU A 69 -16.70 19.27 -1.73
N LYS A 70 -17.81 19.04 -1.01
CA LYS A 70 -17.79 18.53 0.36
C LYS A 70 -17.60 17.01 0.35
N ILE A 71 -16.73 16.52 1.24
CA ILE A 71 -16.49 15.10 1.42
C ILE A 71 -17.51 14.55 2.43
N GLU A 72 -18.50 13.81 1.94
CA GLU A 72 -19.53 13.16 2.77
C GLU A 72 -19.24 11.67 2.97
N HIS A 73 -18.57 11.04 2.00
CA HIS A 73 -18.13 9.65 1.99
C HIS A 73 -16.64 9.57 1.73
N LEU A 74 -15.92 8.69 2.45
CA LEU A 74 -14.48 8.60 2.39
C LEU A 74 -14.00 7.15 2.45
N TYR A 75 -13.19 6.76 1.49
CA TYR A 75 -12.41 5.53 1.56
C TYR A 75 -11.11 5.81 2.30
N VAL A 76 -10.85 5.05 3.36
CA VAL A 76 -9.68 5.24 4.21
C VAL A 76 -8.73 4.07 4.05
N GLY A 77 -7.52 4.36 3.61
CA GLY A 77 -6.44 3.39 3.50
C GLY A 77 -5.95 2.94 4.88
N VAL A 78 -5.98 1.63 5.10
CA VAL A 78 -5.37 1.02 6.28
C VAL A 78 -3.94 0.62 5.93
N PRO A 79 -2.92 1.20 6.60
CA PRO A 79 -1.53 0.86 6.35
C PRO A 79 -1.22 -0.60 6.67
N GLY A 80 -0.21 -1.16 6.00
CA GLY A 80 0.20 -2.56 6.18
C GLY A 80 0.52 -2.93 7.63
N GLU A 81 1.00 -1.98 8.43
CA GLU A 81 1.32 -2.17 9.85
C GLU A 81 0.09 -2.51 10.72
N PHE A 82 -1.09 -1.99 10.33
CA PHE A 82 -2.37 -2.24 11.02
C PHE A 82 -3.23 -3.28 10.29
N THR A 83 -2.63 -4.03 9.36
CA THR A 83 -3.33 -4.97 8.49
C THR A 83 -2.79 -6.39 8.70
N SER A 84 -3.70 -7.37 8.82
CA SER A 84 -3.40 -8.80 8.80
C SER A 84 -4.06 -9.47 7.61
N VAL A 85 -3.43 -10.52 7.07
CA VAL A 85 -3.94 -11.29 5.93
C VAL A 85 -4.06 -12.76 6.30
N ILE A 86 -5.23 -13.33 6.04
CA ILE A 86 -5.51 -14.76 6.25
C ILE A 86 -6.13 -15.33 4.98
N CYS A 87 -5.48 -16.31 4.38
CA CYS A 87 -6.04 -17.04 3.25
C CYS A 87 -6.78 -18.29 3.72
N LYS A 88 -7.99 -18.49 3.22
CA LYS A 88 -8.80 -19.69 3.50
C LYS A 88 -9.25 -20.34 2.21
N GLU A 89 -9.19 -21.67 2.20
CA GLU A 89 -9.88 -22.48 1.20
C GLU A 89 -11.35 -22.61 1.63
N VAL A 90 -12.25 -22.17 0.77
CA VAL A 90 -13.70 -22.17 1.02
C VAL A 90 -14.45 -22.85 -0.12
N GLY A 91 -15.65 -23.35 0.15
CA GLY A 91 -16.45 -23.99 -0.87
C GLY A 91 -17.94 -24.03 -0.53
N ILE A 92 -18.76 -23.92 -1.56
CA ILE A 92 -20.21 -24.07 -1.49
C ILE A 92 -20.70 -25.10 -2.51
N VAL A 93 -21.76 -25.80 -2.19
CA VAL A 93 -22.42 -26.77 -3.10
C VAL A 93 -23.65 -26.09 -3.71
N LEU A 94 -23.75 -26.12 -5.04
CA LEU A 94 -24.92 -25.66 -5.74
C LEU A 94 -25.92 -26.86 -5.82
N ASN A 95 -27.22 -26.61 -5.59
CA ASN A 95 -28.23 -27.64 -5.53
C ASN A 95 -28.31 -28.53 -6.80
N LYS A 96 -27.80 -28.01 -7.94
CA LYS A 96 -27.71 -28.72 -9.21
C LYS A 96 -26.60 -28.05 -10.06
N ARG A 97 -26.09 -28.80 -11.04
CA ARG A 97 -25.18 -28.21 -12.03
C ARG A 97 -25.88 -27.10 -12.80
N ARG A 98 -25.40 -25.86 -12.65
CA ARG A 98 -25.92 -24.65 -13.29
C ARG A 98 -24.83 -23.64 -13.42
N LYS A 99 -25.10 -22.57 -14.16
CA LYS A 99 -24.19 -21.41 -14.25
C LYS A 99 -24.07 -20.73 -12.89
N VAL A 100 -22.85 -20.42 -12.51
CA VAL A 100 -22.50 -19.59 -11.34
C VAL A 100 -23.07 -18.18 -11.54
N ARG A 101 -23.62 -17.61 -10.50
CA ARG A 101 -24.16 -16.24 -10.43
C ARG A 101 -23.34 -15.41 -9.44
N ASP A 102 -23.52 -14.09 -9.50
CA ASP A 102 -22.89 -13.16 -8.56
C ASP A 102 -23.24 -13.48 -7.09
N ASP A 103 -24.50 -13.86 -6.83
CA ASP A 103 -24.94 -14.28 -5.48
C ASP A 103 -24.21 -15.52 -4.98
N ASP A 104 -23.81 -16.45 -5.86
CA ASP A 104 -23.03 -17.63 -5.47
C ASP A 104 -21.63 -17.25 -5.06
N VAL A 105 -21.01 -16.32 -5.78
CA VAL A 105 -19.68 -15.78 -5.44
C VAL A 105 -19.74 -15.01 -4.12
N PHE A 106 -20.77 -14.18 -3.93
CA PHE A 106 -21.01 -13.50 -2.67
C PHE A 106 -21.17 -14.46 -1.49
N ASN A 107 -21.96 -15.53 -1.66
CA ASN A 107 -22.14 -16.56 -0.64
C ASN A 107 -20.83 -17.32 -0.35
N LEU A 108 -20.01 -17.57 -1.38
CA LEU A 108 -18.69 -18.18 -1.20
C LEU A 108 -17.77 -17.27 -0.36
N MET A 109 -17.74 -15.98 -0.67
CA MET A 109 -16.90 -15.02 0.05
C MET A 109 -17.26 -14.93 1.53
N ASN A 110 -18.55 -14.96 1.84
CA ASN A 110 -19.01 -14.92 3.24
C ASN A 110 -18.89 -16.27 3.96
N ALA A 111 -18.73 -17.37 3.24
CA ALA A 111 -18.66 -18.71 3.85
C ALA A 111 -17.45 -18.92 4.77
N GLY A 112 -16.39 -18.16 4.60
CA GLY A 112 -15.18 -18.20 5.43
C GLY A 112 -15.03 -17.02 6.39
N ASP A 113 -16.02 -16.14 6.47
CA ASP A 113 -16.03 -14.98 7.38
C ASP A 113 -16.55 -15.38 8.77
N ASP A 114 -15.72 -16.13 9.50
CA ASP A 114 -15.96 -16.63 10.85
C ASP A 114 -14.94 -16.08 11.87
N PHE A 115 -14.43 -14.88 11.60
CA PHE A 115 -13.43 -14.24 12.44
C PHE A 115 -14.03 -13.61 13.69
N ASP A 116 -13.31 -13.74 14.82
CA ASP A 116 -13.58 -12.93 16.02
C ASP A 116 -13.20 -11.46 15.76
N GLN A 117 -14.21 -10.61 15.77
CA GLN A 117 -14.06 -9.18 15.47
C GLN A 117 -13.68 -8.34 16.72
N THR A 118 -13.21 -8.95 17.79
CA THR A 118 -12.81 -8.23 19.01
C THR A 118 -11.59 -7.33 18.76
N TYR A 119 -10.56 -7.85 18.09
CA TYR A 119 -9.30 -7.14 17.82
C TYR A 119 -9.10 -6.79 16.36
N TYR A 120 -9.80 -7.46 15.48
CA TYR A 120 -9.69 -7.26 14.03
C TYR A 120 -11.06 -7.25 13.39
N GLU A 121 -11.26 -6.42 12.39
CA GLU A 121 -12.42 -6.44 11.52
C GLU A 121 -12.02 -6.74 10.06
N VAL A 122 -12.82 -7.50 9.35
CA VAL A 122 -12.58 -7.78 7.92
C VAL A 122 -12.91 -6.54 7.11
N ILE A 123 -11.93 -6.01 6.38
CA ILE A 123 -12.07 -4.81 5.55
C ILE A 123 -12.09 -5.13 4.05
N ASN A 124 -11.49 -6.24 3.63
CA ASN A 124 -11.53 -6.71 2.24
C ASN A 124 -11.60 -8.24 2.21
N ILE A 125 -12.34 -8.79 1.26
CA ILE A 125 -12.31 -10.22 0.92
C ILE A 125 -12.06 -10.31 -0.58
N GLN A 126 -10.95 -10.91 -0.99
CA GLN A 126 -10.53 -10.95 -2.38
C GLN A 126 -10.23 -12.38 -2.85
N PRO A 127 -10.60 -12.75 -4.08
CA PRO A 127 -10.26 -14.06 -4.60
C PRO A 127 -8.77 -14.12 -4.99
N VAL A 128 -8.11 -15.17 -4.53
CA VAL A 128 -6.81 -15.58 -5.08
C VAL A 128 -7.04 -16.38 -6.36
N TYR A 129 -7.96 -17.34 -6.31
CA TYR A 129 -8.54 -18.05 -7.46
C TYR A 129 -9.80 -18.77 -7.04
N TYR A 130 -10.66 -19.11 -8.00
CA TYR A 130 -11.82 -19.95 -7.80
C TYR A 130 -11.56 -21.38 -8.29
N THR A 131 -12.30 -22.36 -7.73
CA THR A 131 -12.30 -23.75 -8.18
C THR A 131 -13.71 -24.18 -8.55
N LEU A 132 -13.79 -24.97 -9.62
CA LEU A 132 -15.04 -25.56 -10.10
C LEU A 132 -15.01 -27.10 -9.90
N ASP A 133 -15.99 -27.81 -10.47
CA ASP A 133 -15.97 -29.27 -10.51
C ASP A 133 -14.59 -29.79 -10.98
N ASN A 134 -14.08 -30.86 -10.34
CA ASN A 134 -12.77 -31.46 -10.61
C ASN A 134 -11.57 -30.54 -10.32
N ASP A 135 -11.70 -29.63 -9.36
CA ASP A 135 -10.65 -28.69 -8.91
C ASP A 135 -10.06 -27.80 -10.02
N ARG A 136 -10.84 -27.61 -11.08
CA ARG A 136 -10.45 -26.70 -12.16
C ARG A 136 -10.41 -25.28 -11.66
N ARG A 137 -9.23 -24.68 -11.70
CA ARG A 137 -9.01 -23.26 -11.34
C ARG A 137 -9.51 -22.32 -12.42
N VAL A 138 -10.15 -21.23 -12.00
CA VAL A 138 -10.62 -20.13 -12.86
C VAL A 138 -10.49 -18.81 -12.09
N LEU A 139 -10.28 -17.71 -12.82
CA LEU A 139 -10.29 -16.35 -12.26
C LEU A 139 -11.72 -15.77 -12.25
N GLN A 140 -12.52 -16.07 -13.29
CA GLN A 140 -13.88 -15.58 -13.44
C GLN A 140 -14.85 -16.77 -13.46
N PRO A 141 -15.52 -17.09 -12.34
CA PRO A 141 -16.40 -18.25 -12.25
C PRO A 141 -17.80 -17.94 -12.79
N VAL A 142 -18.27 -16.69 -12.77
CA VAL A 142 -19.63 -16.29 -13.14
C VAL A 142 -19.92 -16.68 -14.59
N GLY A 143 -21.10 -17.29 -14.80
CA GLY A 143 -21.51 -17.80 -16.12
C GLY A 143 -21.02 -19.20 -16.46
N THR A 144 -20.05 -19.77 -15.71
CA THR A 144 -19.54 -21.13 -15.92
C THR A 144 -20.43 -22.17 -15.20
N ALA A 145 -20.74 -23.29 -15.86
CA ALA A 145 -21.60 -24.33 -15.30
C ALA A 145 -20.82 -25.25 -14.36
N THR A 146 -21.25 -25.34 -13.11
CA THR A 146 -20.66 -26.20 -12.09
C THR A 146 -21.72 -26.67 -11.09
N SER A 147 -21.43 -27.72 -10.32
CA SER A 147 -22.21 -28.16 -9.15
C SER A 147 -21.54 -27.79 -7.82
N LYS A 148 -20.25 -27.42 -7.86
CA LYS A 148 -19.49 -26.91 -6.71
C LYS A 148 -18.75 -25.66 -7.12
N LEU A 149 -18.74 -24.69 -6.24
CA LEU A 149 -17.91 -23.49 -6.37
C LEU A 149 -17.04 -23.42 -5.13
N GLY A 150 -15.74 -23.40 -5.31
CA GLY A 150 -14.76 -23.22 -4.25
C GLY A 150 -13.74 -22.16 -4.64
N GLY A 151 -12.75 -21.97 -3.81
CA GLY A 151 -11.63 -21.10 -4.08
C GLY A 151 -10.75 -20.85 -2.87
N VAL A 152 -9.63 -20.23 -3.10
CA VAL A 152 -8.83 -19.62 -2.04
C VAL A 152 -9.16 -18.14 -1.99
N LEU A 153 -9.60 -17.69 -0.84
CA LEU A 153 -9.97 -16.30 -0.58
C LEU A 153 -8.96 -15.68 0.41
N SER A 154 -8.56 -14.47 0.10
CA SER A 154 -7.74 -13.62 0.95
C SER A 154 -8.67 -12.72 1.78
N TYR A 155 -8.70 -12.94 3.08
CA TYR A 155 -9.37 -12.09 4.06
C TYR A 155 -8.35 -11.11 4.61
N ILE A 156 -8.61 -9.83 4.41
CA ILE A 156 -7.76 -8.76 4.86
C ILE A 156 -8.45 -8.07 6.02
N LEU A 157 -7.77 -8.04 7.15
CA LEU A 157 -8.30 -7.59 8.43
C LEU A 157 -7.56 -6.34 8.89
N ALA A 158 -8.29 -5.39 9.45
CA ALA A 158 -7.72 -4.20 10.09
C ALA A 158 -7.84 -4.31 11.61
N GLU A 159 -6.88 -3.79 12.33
CA GLU A 159 -6.94 -3.66 13.80
C GLU A 159 -8.09 -2.74 14.22
N THR A 160 -8.95 -3.22 15.13
CA THR A 160 -10.10 -2.44 15.63
C THR A 160 -9.67 -1.18 16.40
N GLY A 161 -8.48 -1.19 16.98
CA GLY A 161 -7.86 -0.01 17.59
C GLY A 161 -7.63 1.11 16.57
N PHE A 162 -7.08 0.77 15.40
CA PHE A 162 -6.87 1.71 14.30
C PHE A 162 -8.22 2.24 13.77
N THR A 163 -9.11 1.34 13.36
CA THR A 163 -10.36 1.74 12.71
C THR A 163 -11.29 2.51 13.66
N GLY A 164 -11.34 2.12 14.93
CA GLY A 164 -12.12 2.82 15.96
C GLY A 164 -11.60 4.24 16.21
N PHE A 165 -10.28 4.41 16.31
CA PHE A 165 -9.66 5.71 16.46
C PHE A 165 -9.92 6.63 15.27
N VAL A 166 -9.75 6.12 14.05
CA VAL A 166 -9.99 6.87 12.81
C VAL A 166 -11.46 7.25 12.66
N ARG A 167 -12.41 6.34 12.98
CA ARG A 167 -13.85 6.68 12.99
C ARG A 167 -14.17 7.82 13.96
N ALA A 168 -13.54 7.84 15.13
CA ALA A 168 -13.76 8.91 16.11
C ALA A 168 -13.30 10.29 15.58
N ILE A 169 -12.16 10.33 14.87
CA ILE A 169 -11.66 11.57 14.27
C ILE A 169 -12.66 12.09 13.22
N PHE A 170 -13.11 11.23 12.30
CA PHE A 170 -14.02 11.64 11.24
C PHE A 170 -15.41 12.00 11.72
N ALA A 171 -15.91 11.34 12.77
CA ALA A 171 -17.14 11.77 13.44
C ALA A 171 -17.01 13.20 13.98
N GLY A 172 -15.86 13.57 14.53
CA GLY A 172 -15.54 14.94 14.96
C GLY A 172 -15.49 15.95 13.80
N LEU A 173 -15.22 15.50 12.57
CA LEU A 173 -15.23 16.32 11.36
C LEU A 173 -16.60 16.33 10.65
N GLY A 174 -17.58 15.59 11.14
CA GLY A 174 -18.90 15.45 10.55
C GLY A 174 -18.97 14.50 9.35
N ILE A 175 -17.92 13.69 9.11
CA ILE A 175 -17.87 12.66 8.06
C ILE A 175 -18.24 11.33 8.72
N ASN A 176 -19.44 10.82 8.43
CA ASN A 176 -19.98 9.62 9.07
C ASN A 176 -19.99 8.38 8.16
N SER A 177 -19.74 8.55 6.88
CA SER A 177 -19.66 7.46 5.91
C SER A 177 -18.20 7.17 5.59
N ILE A 178 -17.66 6.06 6.13
CA ILE A 178 -16.26 5.66 5.98
C ILE A 178 -16.20 4.19 5.60
N GLU A 179 -15.44 3.89 4.56
CA GLU A 179 -15.06 2.53 4.17
C GLU A 179 -13.55 2.35 4.33
N PHE A 180 -13.14 1.29 5.02
CA PHE A 180 -11.73 0.94 5.17
C PHE A 180 -11.28 0.00 4.05
N VAL A 181 -10.10 0.28 3.51
CA VAL A 181 -9.48 -0.48 2.42
C VAL A 181 -8.00 -0.67 2.74
N SER A 182 -7.44 -1.85 2.51
CA SER A 182 -6.00 -2.04 2.65
C SER A 182 -5.22 -1.22 1.64
N SER A 183 -4.35 -0.33 2.12
CA SER A 183 -3.47 0.48 1.27
C SER A 183 -2.56 -0.40 0.42
N VAL A 184 -2.00 -1.48 0.99
CA VAL A 184 -1.09 -2.39 0.30
C VAL A 184 -1.81 -3.21 -0.77
N LEU A 185 -3.07 -3.64 -0.52
CA LEU A 185 -3.87 -4.31 -1.55
C LEU A 185 -4.16 -3.36 -2.71
N ALA A 186 -4.64 -2.16 -2.42
CA ALA A 186 -4.99 -1.17 -3.42
C ALA A 186 -3.77 -0.78 -4.27
N GLU A 187 -2.61 -0.62 -3.64
CA GLU A 187 -1.34 -0.36 -4.30
C GLU A 187 -0.94 -1.53 -5.22
N ALA A 188 -1.03 -2.77 -4.74
CA ALA A 188 -0.69 -3.96 -5.52
C ALA A 188 -1.59 -4.11 -6.76
N LEU A 189 -2.90 -3.88 -6.62
CA LEU A 189 -3.84 -3.96 -7.74
C LEU A 189 -3.62 -2.87 -8.79
N LEU A 190 -3.10 -1.70 -8.40
CA LEU A 190 -2.72 -0.63 -9.33
C LEU A 190 -1.41 -0.92 -10.05
N LEU A 191 -0.41 -1.47 -9.36
CA LEU A 191 0.95 -1.64 -9.86
C LEU A 191 1.11 -2.86 -10.75
N PHE A 192 0.40 -3.95 -10.46
CA PHE A 192 0.47 -5.21 -11.20
C PHE A 192 -0.75 -5.43 -12.09
N ASP A 193 -0.53 -5.81 -13.32
CA ASP A 193 -1.62 -6.26 -14.20
C ASP A 193 -2.11 -7.68 -13.83
N GLU A 194 -3.21 -8.10 -14.45
CA GLU A 194 -3.83 -9.40 -14.16
C GLU A 194 -2.88 -10.57 -14.44
N GLU A 195 -2.05 -10.50 -15.50
CA GLU A 195 -1.12 -11.56 -15.89
C GLU A 195 0.02 -11.67 -14.86
N GLU A 196 0.55 -10.54 -14.39
CA GLU A 196 1.57 -10.50 -13.34
C GLU A 196 1.04 -11.12 -12.04
N ARG A 197 -0.19 -10.77 -11.63
CA ARG A 197 -0.81 -11.31 -10.41
C ARG A 197 -1.20 -12.78 -10.53
N ASP A 198 -1.57 -13.25 -11.71
CA ASP A 198 -1.91 -14.66 -11.92
C ASP A 198 -0.69 -15.58 -11.73
N ASN A 199 0.49 -15.08 -12.10
CA ASN A 199 1.77 -15.73 -11.90
C ASN A 199 2.41 -15.52 -10.51
N THR A 200 1.76 -14.80 -9.62
CA THR A 200 2.26 -14.30 -8.33
C THR A 200 3.24 -13.12 -8.50
N ALA A 201 3.06 -12.09 -7.71
CA ALA A 201 3.95 -10.93 -7.66
C ALA A 201 4.40 -10.67 -6.22
N VAL A 202 5.57 -10.07 -6.04
CA VAL A 202 6.10 -9.67 -4.74
C VAL A 202 6.28 -8.17 -4.72
N LEU A 203 5.57 -7.50 -3.82
CA LEU A 203 5.65 -6.07 -3.62
C LEU A 203 6.45 -5.75 -2.35
N ILE A 204 7.41 -4.85 -2.48
CA ILE A 204 8.18 -4.28 -1.37
C ILE A 204 7.94 -2.77 -1.40
N ASP A 205 7.14 -2.28 -0.47
CA ASP A 205 6.95 -0.83 -0.26
C ASP A 205 7.87 -0.38 0.88
N ILE A 206 8.86 0.46 0.55
CA ILE A 206 9.72 1.08 1.56
C ILE A 206 9.27 2.53 1.75
N GLY A 207 8.51 2.75 2.83
CA GLY A 207 7.98 4.04 3.21
C GLY A 207 8.97 4.90 3.99
N TYR A 208 8.46 5.86 4.77
CA TYR A 208 9.30 6.79 5.53
C TYR A 208 9.76 6.23 6.87
N LEU A 209 8.84 5.74 7.72
CA LEU A 209 9.17 5.08 9.00
C LEU A 209 8.92 3.57 8.94
N THR A 210 7.92 3.13 8.19
CA THR A 210 7.54 1.72 8.06
C THR A 210 7.68 1.24 6.63
N SER A 211 7.80 -0.06 6.47
CA SER A 211 7.83 -0.74 5.17
C SER A 211 6.97 -1.99 5.21
N SER A 212 6.44 -2.37 4.05
CA SER A 212 5.59 -3.55 3.89
C SER A 212 6.12 -4.47 2.80
N VAL A 213 5.96 -5.77 3.00
CA VAL A 213 6.28 -6.82 2.02
C VAL A 213 5.04 -7.66 1.82
N ALA A 214 4.54 -7.72 0.59
CA ALA A 214 3.36 -8.50 0.25
C ALA A 214 3.63 -9.50 -0.87
N VAL A 215 3.06 -10.69 -0.75
CA VAL A 215 2.97 -11.67 -1.83
C VAL A 215 1.54 -11.60 -2.37
N VAL A 216 1.42 -11.34 -3.66
CA VAL A 216 0.15 -11.03 -4.34
C VAL A 216 -0.16 -12.14 -5.33
N ARG A 217 -1.41 -12.61 -5.37
CA ARG A 217 -1.88 -13.54 -6.40
C ARG A 217 -3.37 -13.35 -6.67
N GLY A 218 -3.75 -13.37 -7.95
CA GLY A 218 -5.10 -13.00 -8.36
C GLY A 218 -5.42 -11.58 -7.92
N ASP A 219 -6.58 -11.38 -7.31
CA ASP A 219 -6.96 -10.08 -6.76
C ASP A 219 -6.71 -9.97 -5.25
N GLY A 220 -6.02 -10.95 -4.63
CA GLY A 220 -5.78 -11.01 -3.20
C GLY A 220 -4.31 -10.94 -2.80
N LEU A 221 -4.08 -10.70 -1.52
CA LEU A 221 -2.79 -10.86 -0.87
C LEU A 221 -2.68 -12.29 -0.32
N LEU A 222 -1.61 -13.01 -0.63
CA LEU A 222 -1.28 -14.29 -0.03
C LEU A 222 -0.66 -14.11 1.35
N SER A 223 0.21 -13.11 1.49
CA SER A 223 0.81 -12.73 2.77
C SER A 223 1.11 -11.24 2.79
N LEU A 224 1.14 -10.67 3.97
CA LEU A 224 1.56 -9.30 4.24
C LEU A 224 2.34 -9.29 5.54
N SER A 225 3.51 -8.68 5.52
CA SER A 225 4.34 -8.41 6.70
C SER A 225 4.83 -6.97 6.65
N SER A 226 4.89 -6.31 7.80
CA SER A 226 5.41 -4.95 7.92
C SER A 226 6.52 -4.88 8.95
N PHE A 227 7.39 -3.89 8.83
CA PHE A 227 8.46 -3.64 9.78
C PHE A 227 8.74 -2.14 9.91
N SER A 228 9.15 -1.72 11.11
CA SER A 228 9.36 -0.32 11.49
C SER A 228 10.73 0.20 11.07
N MET A 229 10.97 0.26 9.76
CA MET A 229 12.17 0.82 9.16
C MET A 229 11.85 1.39 7.76
N GLY A 230 12.36 2.59 7.47
CA GLY A 230 12.13 3.26 6.19
C GLY A 230 13.13 4.39 5.95
N GLY A 231 12.87 5.22 4.93
CA GLY A 231 13.78 6.27 4.49
C GLY A 231 14.11 7.34 5.52
N GLY A 232 13.24 7.56 6.52
CA GLY A 232 13.51 8.47 7.64
C GLY A 232 14.66 8.00 8.53
N HIS A 233 14.83 6.68 8.66
CA HIS A 233 15.94 6.10 9.41
C HIS A 233 17.30 6.33 8.74
N ILE A 234 17.36 6.38 7.40
CA ILE A 234 18.57 6.80 6.68
C ILE A 234 18.95 8.22 7.07
N SER A 235 17.98 9.12 7.14
CA SER A 235 18.21 10.51 7.52
C SER A 235 18.63 10.66 8.99
N ALA A 236 18.07 9.85 9.87
CA ALA A 236 18.46 9.79 11.28
C ALA A 236 19.90 9.30 11.45
N ASP A 237 20.31 8.26 10.71
CA ASP A 237 21.70 7.77 10.73
C ASP A 237 22.67 8.83 10.23
N LEU A 238 22.35 9.50 9.09
CA LEU A 238 23.17 10.58 8.56
C LEU A 238 23.28 11.77 9.56
N ALA A 239 22.15 12.16 10.16
CA ALA A 239 22.14 13.25 11.14
C ALA A 239 23.03 12.92 12.35
N THR A 240 22.91 11.72 12.88
CA THR A 240 23.67 11.25 14.05
C THR A 240 25.16 11.08 13.73
N ALA A 241 25.50 10.39 12.65
CA ALA A 241 26.88 10.07 12.33
C ALA A 241 27.68 11.29 11.87
N LEU A 242 27.03 12.27 11.20
CA LEU A 242 27.70 13.44 10.66
C LEU A 242 27.54 14.71 11.53
N GLY A 243 26.77 14.64 12.62
CA GLY A 243 26.50 15.79 13.49
C GLY A 243 25.81 16.97 12.75
N ILE A 244 24.84 16.65 11.88
CA ILE A 244 24.08 17.63 11.11
C ILE A 244 22.60 17.61 11.52
N SER A 245 21.87 18.67 11.16
CA SER A 245 20.43 18.70 11.42
C SER A 245 19.68 17.61 10.63
N PHE A 246 18.53 17.15 11.13
CA PHE A 246 17.70 16.17 10.41
C PHE A 246 17.25 16.70 9.03
N THR A 247 16.95 17.99 8.92
CA THR A 247 16.58 18.64 7.65
C THR A 247 17.75 18.61 6.66
N ASP A 248 18.97 18.84 7.13
CA ASP A 248 20.19 18.77 6.29
C ASP A 248 20.43 17.32 5.85
N ALA A 249 20.24 16.35 6.75
CA ALA A 249 20.35 14.92 6.45
C ALA A 249 19.32 14.46 5.40
N GLU A 250 18.07 14.93 5.49
CA GLU A 250 17.05 14.67 4.45
C GLU A 250 17.46 15.26 3.09
N SER A 251 18.00 16.45 3.09
CA SER A 251 18.50 17.12 1.88
C SER A 251 19.72 16.39 1.29
N LEU A 252 20.62 15.90 2.15
CA LEU A 252 21.78 15.11 1.77
C LEU A 252 21.36 13.76 1.16
N LYS A 253 20.47 13.00 1.82
CA LYS A 253 19.95 11.73 1.34
C LYS A 253 19.45 11.78 -0.10
N ARG A 254 18.78 12.87 -0.49
CA ARG A 254 18.26 13.08 -1.85
C ARG A 254 19.35 13.31 -2.90
N LYS A 255 20.57 13.64 -2.49
CA LYS A 255 21.73 13.84 -3.37
C LYS A 255 22.59 12.58 -3.51
N VAL A 256 22.41 11.59 -2.65
CA VAL A 256 23.23 10.37 -2.60
C VAL A 256 23.14 9.58 -3.90
N ILE A 257 24.29 9.15 -4.39
CA ILE A 257 24.44 8.29 -5.57
C ILE A 257 25.29 7.09 -5.18
N LEU A 258 24.64 5.91 -5.10
CA LEU A 258 25.30 4.67 -4.73
C LEU A 258 25.71 3.84 -5.93
N SER A 259 25.23 4.17 -7.14
CA SER A 259 25.56 3.47 -8.38
C SER A 259 26.99 3.73 -8.88
N ILE A 260 27.70 4.67 -8.25
CA ILE A 260 29.09 5.03 -8.58
C ILE A 260 29.91 4.94 -7.30
N ASN A 261 31.05 4.27 -7.37
CA ASN A 261 32.00 4.24 -6.25
C ASN A 261 32.58 5.63 -6.04
N ALA A 262 32.39 6.17 -4.84
CA ALA A 262 32.98 7.46 -4.47
C ALA A 262 34.50 7.36 -4.29
N GLY A 263 35.25 8.27 -4.91
CA GLY A 263 36.70 8.40 -4.70
C GLY A 263 37.02 9.09 -3.36
N GLU A 264 38.29 9.06 -2.96
CA GLU A 264 38.75 9.65 -1.69
C GLU A 264 38.47 11.17 -1.60
N ASN A 265 38.45 11.88 -2.72
CA ASN A 265 38.26 13.33 -2.80
C ASN A 265 36.81 13.72 -3.16
N ASP A 266 35.95 12.77 -3.36
CA ASP A 266 34.54 13.07 -3.68
C ASP A 266 33.79 13.53 -2.45
N ILE A 267 33.01 14.61 -2.61
CA ILE A 267 32.31 15.27 -1.53
C ILE A 267 30.84 15.51 -1.89
N TYR A 268 30.01 15.52 -0.87
CA TYR A 268 28.69 16.12 -0.92
C TYR A 268 28.72 17.49 -0.22
N GLU A 269 28.04 18.46 -0.83
CA GLU A 269 27.84 19.77 -0.22
C GLU A 269 26.40 19.94 0.24
N ILE A 270 26.23 20.43 1.46
CA ILE A 270 24.93 20.80 2.03
C ILE A 270 25.00 22.26 2.50
N SER A 271 23.93 23.02 2.23
CA SER A 271 23.79 24.40 2.69
C SER A 271 22.87 24.40 3.91
N GLY A 272 23.47 24.45 5.11
CA GLY A 272 22.74 24.54 6.37
C GLY A 272 22.69 25.98 6.91
N LYS A 273 22.08 26.13 8.09
CA LYS A 273 21.99 27.43 8.78
C LYS A 273 23.38 28.03 9.10
N ASP A 274 24.38 27.18 9.29
CA ASP A 274 25.75 27.55 9.66
C ASP A 274 26.69 27.69 8.45
N GLY A 275 26.14 27.77 7.23
CA GLY A 275 26.91 27.87 5.99
C GLY A 275 26.96 26.57 5.19
N VAL A 276 27.90 26.51 4.23
CA VAL A 276 28.12 25.31 3.41
C VAL A 276 29.03 24.35 4.17
N LYS A 277 28.57 23.10 4.35
CA LYS A 277 29.37 21.99 4.89
C LYS A 277 29.72 21.01 3.78
N THR A 278 30.96 20.55 3.75
CA THR A 278 31.48 19.52 2.85
C THR A 278 31.61 18.21 3.63
N LEU A 279 31.12 17.13 3.05
CA LEU A 279 31.08 15.80 3.67
C LEU A 279 31.69 14.78 2.72
N SER A 280 32.51 13.85 3.24
CA SER A 280 33.07 12.76 2.43
C SER A 280 31.98 11.94 1.80
N ALA A 281 31.99 11.81 0.48
CA ALA A 281 31.02 11.00 -0.25
C ALA A 281 31.13 9.52 0.11
N GLN A 282 32.34 9.00 0.38
CA GLN A 282 32.55 7.63 0.83
C GLN A 282 31.81 7.36 2.14
N LEU A 283 32.05 8.21 3.16
CA LEU A 283 31.42 8.04 4.48
C LEU A 283 29.89 8.13 4.40
N VAL A 284 29.38 9.11 3.65
CA VAL A 284 27.91 9.26 3.44
C VAL A 284 27.33 8.03 2.77
N ASN A 285 27.96 7.53 1.70
CA ASN A 285 27.51 6.37 0.97
C ASN A 285 27.56 5.11 1.84
N GLU A 286 28.60 4.92 2.67
CA GLU A 286 28.71 3.79 3.60
C GLU A 286 27.55 3.78 4.62
N ILE A 287 27.20 4.93 5.20
CA ILE A 287 26.09 5.05 6.15
C ILE A 287 24.77 4.65 5.46
N VAL A 288 24.52 5.19 4.27
CA VAL A 288 23.28 4.91 3.53
C VAL A 288 23.21 3.44 3.10
N MET A 289 24.29 2.90 2.55
CA MET A 289 24.38 1.47 2.16
C MET A 289 24.13 0.55 3.35
N HIS A 290 24.68 0.86 4.53
CA HIS A 290 24.48 0.06 5.73
C HIS A 290 23.00 0.00 6.12
N ARG A 291 22.27 1.13 6.08
CA ARG A 291 20.83 1.15 6.37
C ARG A 291 20.02 0.38 5.33
N ILE A 292 20.34 0.54 4.05
CA ILE A 292 19.68 -0.23 2.98
C ILE A 292 19.92 -1.74 3.17
N PHE A 293 21.11 -2.13 3.57
CA PHE A 293 21.42 -3.52 3.89
C PHE A 293 20.58 -4.07 5.06
N LEU A 294 20.37 -3.27 6.11
CA LEU A 294 19.49 -3.67 7.22
C LEU A 294 18.02 -3.80 6.77
N MET A 295 17.55 -2.90 5.90
CA MET A 295 16.23 -3.00 5.29
C MET A 295 16.10 -4.29 4.47
N GLY A 296 17.10 -4.63 3.65
CA GLY A 296 17.13 -5.87 2.89
C GLY A 296 17.04 -7.11 3.80
N LYS A 297 17.73 -7.13 4.94
CA LYS A 297 17.60 -8.21 5.93
C LYS A 297 16.19 -8.31 6.51
N ALA A 298 15.54 -7.17 6.76
CA ALA A 298 14.14 -7.16 7.22
C ALA A 298 13.19 -7.71 6.14
N VAL A 299 13.40 -7.35 4.87
CA VAL A 299 12.67 -7.92 3.73
C VAL A 299 12.86 -9.42 3.63
N GLU A 300 14.10 -9.93 3.70
CA GLU A 300 14.39 -11.38 3.74
C GLU A 300 13.63 -12.09 4.87
N LYS A 301 13.61 -11.47 6.06
CA LYS A 301 12.87 -12.01 7.20
C LYS A 301 11.37 -12.05 6.92
N CYS A 302 10.77 -10.97 6.39
CA CYS A 302 9.36 -10.95 6.02
C CYS A 302 9.01 -12.03 5.00
N LEU A 303 9.82 -12.18 3.95
CA LEU A 303 9.61 -13.19 2.92
C LEU A 303 9.76 -14.62 3.49
N SER A 304 10.68 -14.84 4.45
CA SER A 304 10.85 -16.13 5.11
C SER A 304 9.69 -16.54 6.02
N LEU A 305 8.84 -15.59 6.43
CA LEU A 305 7.64 -15.84 7.21
C LEU A 305 6.44 -16.19 6.32
N SER A 306 6.54 -15.95 5.01
CA SER A 306 5.51 -16.36 4.06
C SER A 306 5.55 -17.85 3.86
N GLU A 307 4.42 -18.53 4.03
CA GLU A 307 4.27 -19.97 3.77
C GLU A 307 4.09 -20.28 2.27
N TYR A 308 4.07 -19.24 1.43
CA TYR A 308 3.79 -19.38 0.00
C TYR A 308 5.07 -19.40 -0.81
N GLU A 309 5.24 -20.48 -1.59
CA GLU A 309 6.33 -20.61 -2.55
C GLU A 309 5.94 -19.95 -3.88
N TYR A 310 6.90 -19.28 -4.49
CA TYR A 310 6.80 -18.69 -5.82
C TYR A 310 8.11 -18.89 -6.60
N PRO A 311 8.04 -18.93 -7.93
CA PRO A 311 9.20 -19.23 -8.76
C PRO A 311 10.36 -18.25 -8.58
N ASP A 312 11.59 -18.76 -8.69
CA ASP A 312 12.81 -17.98 -8.49
C ASP A 312 13.04 -16.90 -9.56
N TYR A 313 12.37 -16.97 -10.70
CA TYR A 313 12.51 -15.98 -11.77
C TYR A 313 11.63 -14.74 -11.55
N ILE A 314 10.69 -14.75 -10.59
CA ILE A 314 9.83 -13.59 -10.31
C ILE A 314 10.67 -12.46 -9.70
N PRO A 315 10.69 -11.26 -10.31
CA PRO A 315 11.38 -10.11 -9.74
C PRO A 315 10.67 -9.62 -8.48
N TYR A 316 11.41 -8.97 -7.60
CA TYR A 316 10.82 -8.23 -6.50
C TYR A 316 10.53 -6.80 -6.96
N SER A 317 9.30 -6.36 -6.78
CA SER A 317 8.83 -5.03 -7.19
C SER A 317 8.96 -4.05 -6.03
N LEU A 318 9.83 -3.06 -6.18
CA LEU A 318 10.14 -2.05 -5.17
C LEU A 318 9.35 -0.77 -5.46
N THR A 319 8.65 -0.27 -4.47
CA THR A 319 7.92 0.99 -4.49
C THR A 319 8.15 1.80 -3.21
N GLY A 320 7.41 2.88 -3.03
CA GLY A 320 7.51 3.75 -1.85
C GLY A 320 8.51 4.88 -1.98
N GLY A 321 8.45 5.81 -1.04
CA GLY A 321 9.25 7.03 -1.03
C GLY A 321 10.58 6.93 -0.29
N GLY A 322 10.83 5.83 0.41
CA GLY A 322 11.98 5.70 1.32
C GLY A 322 13.32 5.56 0.63
N VAL A 323 13.40 4.72 -0.41
CA VAL A 323 14.66 4.40 -1.10
C VAL A 323 14.60 4.50 -2.62
N CYS A 324 13.42 4.49 -3.25
CA CYS A 324 13.28 4.46 -4.71
C CYS A 324 13.96 5.63 -5.42
N PHE A 325 14.15 6.76 -4.76
CA PHE A 325 14.81 7.95 -5.31
C PHE A 325 16.33 7.98 -5.06
N ILE A 326 16.88 7.03 -4.30
CA ILE A 326 18.32 6.90 -4.07
C ILE A 326 18.92 6.09 -5.20
N ARG A 327 19.73 6.72 -6.05
CA ARG A 327 20.35 6.06 -7.21
C ARG A 327 21.27 4.92 -6.77
N GLY A 328 21.01 3.70 -7.25
CA GLY A 328 21.74 2.48 -6.90
C GLY A 328 21.17 1.73 -5.70
N ALA A 329 20.17 2.24 -4.99
CA ALA A 329 19.56 1.53 -3.86
C ALA A 329 18.96 0.18 -4.26
N LYS A 330 18.22 0.13 -5.37
CA LYS A 330 17.64 -1.12 -5.89
C LYS A 330 18.69 -2.18 -6.23
N ASP A 331 19.86 -1.75 -6.73
CA ASP A 331 20.95 -2.66 -7.13
C ASP A 331 21.58 -3.31 -5.89
N ILE A 332 21.71 -2.54 -4.79
CA ILE A 332 22.17 -3.06 -3.48
C ILE A 332 21.16 -4.07 -2.94
N LEU A 333 19.87 -3.76 -3.00
CA LEU A 333 18.81 -4.69 -2.58
C LEU A 333 18.80 -5.94 -3.47
N SER A 334 18.97 -5.81 -4.80
CA SER A 334 19.04 -6.94 -5.71
C SER A 334 20.21 -7.88 -5.36
N GLN A 335 21.38 -7.31 -5.11
CA GLN A 335 22.57 -8.07 -4.74
C GLN A 335 22.37 -8.81 -3.41
N GLN A 336 21.80 -8.14 -2.43
CA GLN A 336 21.59 -8.73 -1.11
C GLN A 336 20.51 -9.82 -1.14
N LEU A 337 19.38 -9.56 -1.77
CA LEU A 337 18.25 -10.50 -1.83
C LEU A 337 18.49 -11.66 -2.81
N GLY A 338 19.58 -11.60 -3.59
CA GLY A 338 19.88 -12.62 -4.62
C GLY A 338 18.82 -12.70 -5.70
N ARG A 339 18.04 -11.64 -5.90
CA ARG A 339 16.91 -11.52 -6.81
C ARG A 339 16.93 -10.20 -7.55
N ASN A 340 16.42 -10.19 -8.78
CA ASN A 340 16.20 -8.92 -9.48
C ASN A 340 15.17 -8.08 -8.72
N VAL A 341 15.54 -6.84 -8.36
CA VAL A 341 14.64 -5.85 -7.78
C VAL A 341 14.37 -4.78 -8.82
N GLU A 342 13.11 -4.55 -9.15
CA GLU A 342 12.67 -3.57 -10.12
C GLU A 342 11.86 -2.47 -9.43
N THR A 343 12.17 -1.21 -9.74
CA THR A 343 11.34 -0.11 -9.23
C THR A 343 10.07 -0.03 -10.04
N VAL A 344 8.93 -0.10 -9.36
CA VAL A 344 7.60 0.02 -9.94
C VAL A 344 6.90 1.29 -9.47
N ALA A 345 6.09 1.85 -10.35
CA ALA A 345 5.30 3.06 -10.07
C ALA A 345 4.02 3.02 -10.92
N PRO A 346 2.97 3.78 -10.54
CA PRO A 346 1.75 3.85 -11.34
C PRO A 346 2.02 4.19 -12.80
N LYS A 347 1.48 3.41 -13.72
CA LYS A 347 1.60 3.61 -15.18
C LYS A 347 0.70 4.76 -15.68
N LEU A 348 0.50 5.79 -14.87
CA LEU A 348 -0.35 6.95 -15.17
C LEU A 348 0.53 8.15 -15.57
N PRO A 349 0.26 8.83 -16.71
CA PRO A 349 1.16 9.83 -17.28
C PRO A 349 1.54 10.99 -16.36
N GLN A 350 0.68 11.33 -15.40
CA GLN A 350 0.88 12.48 -14.50
C GLN A 350 1.47 12.11 -13.14
N VAL A 351 1.59 10.81 -12.80
CA VAL A 351 1.80 10.36 -11.42
C VAL A 351 2.76 9.17 -11.28
N GLY A 352 3.55 8.87 -12.27
CA GLY A 352 4.52 7.76 -12.28
C GLY A 352 5.64 7.90 -11.22
N ARG A 353 5.26 8.16 -9.96
CA ARG A 353 6.18 8.27 -8.83
C ARG A 353 5.89 7.20 -7.79
N PRO A 354 6.89 6.40 -7.37
CA PRO A 354 6.70 5.32 -6.39
C PRO A 354 6.07 5.78 -5.07
N ASN A 355 6.35 6.97 -4.60
CA ASN A 355 5.84 7.50 -3.32
C ASN A 355 4.36 7.95 -3.34
N LEU A 356 3.66 7.72 -4.44
CA LEU A 356 2.24 8.03 -4.60
C LEU A 356 1.41 6.77 -4.91
N SER A 357 2.04 5.61 -5.01
CA SER A 357 1.40 4.36 -5.44
C SER A 357 0.22 3.99 -4.55
N SER A 358 0.36 4.12 -3.22
CA SER A 358 -0.70 3.83 -2.25
C SER A 358 -1.93 4.73 -2.46
N ALA A 359 -1.75 6.05 -2.44
CA ALA A 359 -2.87 7.00 -2.58
C ALA A 359 -3.61 6.84 -3.93
N TRP A 360 -2.87 6.58 -5.02
CA TRP A 360 -3.47 6.34 -6.33
C TRP A 360 -4.15 4.97 -6.42
N GLY A 361 -3.57 3.95 -5.80
CA GLY A 361 -4.19 2.63 -5.69
C GLY A 361 -5.53 2.71 -4.97
N LEU A 362 -5.58 3.43 -3.85
CA LEU A 362 -6.81 3.67 -3.10
C LEU A 362 -7.85 4.41 -3.95
N LEU A 363 -7.46 5.44 -4.70
CA LEU A 363 -8.38 6.19 -5.55
C LEU A 363 -8.92 5.33 -6.70
N ASP A 364 -8.05 4.56 -7.37
CA ASP A 364 -8.48 3.64 -8.44
C ASP A 364 -9.45 2.58 -7.92
N MET A 365 -9.13 1.96 -6.79
CA MET A 365 -9.97 0.94 -6.16
C MET A 365 -11.32 1.54 -5.72
N ALA A 366 -11.33 2.71 -5.09
CA ALA A 366 -12.54 3.38 -4.63
C ALA A 366 -13.46 3.76 -5.81
N ILE A 367 -12.92 4.34 -6.88
CA ILE A 367 -13.67 4.66 -8.09
C ILE A 367 -14.27 3.39 -8.72
N ASN A 368 -13.50 2.30 -8.78
CA ASN A 368 -13.99 1.02 -9.31
C ASN A 368 -15.15 0.44 -8.47
N ASN A 369 -15.14 0.65 -7.14
CA ASN A 369 -16.21 0.21 -6.26
C ASN A 369 -17.50 1.01 -6.45
N GLU A 370 -17.41 2.27 -6.87
CA GLU A 370 -18.57 3.14 -7.12
C GLU A 370 -19.24 2.94 -8.49
N GLU A 371 -18.60 2.29 -9.45
CA GLU A 371 -19.16 2.09 -10.79
C GLU A 371 -20.40 1.18 -10.78
N PRO A 372 -21.51 1.57 -11.45
CA PRO A 372 -22.78 0.82 -11.42
C PRO A 372 -22.69 -0.61 -11.95
N VAL A 373 -21.77 -0.88 -12.88
CA VAL A 373 -21.56 -2.20 -13.48
C VAL A 373 -20.94 -3.18 -12.46
N LYS A 374 -20.16 -2.67 -11.52
CA LYS A 374 -19.51 -3.44 -10.46
C LYS A 374 -20.25 -3.38 -9.12
N LYS A 375 -21.20 -2.44 -8.93
CA LYS A 375 -22.03 -2.32 -7.71
C LYS A 375 -22.78 -3.61 -7.33
N GLY A 376 -23.04 -4.52 -8.27
CA GLY A 376 -23.64 -5.81 -7.96
C GLY A 376 -22.73 -6.73 -7.13
N PHE A 377 -21.43 -6.58 -7.26
CA PHE A 377 -20.44 -7.47 -6.65
C PHE A 377 -19.78 -6.86 -5.40
N PHE A 378 -19.15 -5.69 -5.53
CA PHE A 378 -18.41 -5.08 -4.43
C PHE A 378 -19.28 -4.34 -3.41
N ALA A 379 -20.35 -3.63 -3.83
CA ALA A 379 -21.22 -2.92 -2.89
C ALA A 379 -21.94 -3.86 -1.91
N ARG A 380 -22.17 -5.13 -2.28
CA ARG A 380 -22.73 -6.13 -1.35
C ARG A 380 -21.71 -6.68 -0.34
N LEU A 381 -20.43 -6.53 -0.61
CA LEU A 381 -19.34 -6.97 0.27
C LEU A 381 -19.13 -6.02 1.48
N PHE A 382 -19.49 -4.74 1.32
CA PHE A 382 -19.28 -3.68 2.32
C PHE A 382 -20.57 -3.26 3.05
N MET A 383 -21.75 -3.80 2.66
CA MET A 383 -23.03 -3.53 3.32
C MET A 383 -23.32 -4.56 4.43
N LYS A 384 -22.51 -4.55 5.49
CA LYS A 384 -22.85 -5.15 6.78
C LYS A 384 -22.90 -4.10 7.88
#